data_44551324044b609bde4dafdc04a907f3
#
_entry.id   44551324044b609bde4dafdc04a907f3
#
_cell.length_a   1.000
_cell.length_b   1.000
_cell.length_c   1.000
_cell.angle_alpha   90.00
_cell.angle_beta   90.00
_cell.angle_gamma   90.00
#
_symmetry.space_group_name_H-M   'P 1'
#
loop_
_entity.id
_entity.type
_entity.pdbx_description
1 polymer ?
#
loop_
_entity_poly.entity_id
_entity_poly.type
_entity_poly.pdbx_seq_one_letter_code
_entity_poly.pdbx_strand_id
1 'polypeptide(L)'
;MEKNQIFIKSGTEYKKITKELLAESNLAELIGDRDKMVGIKPNMVSASDPSNGATTHTEIIAGILEYLKENGFRKMMILEGSWVGDRTSDVFEVCGYQQICDDYDVEFHDTQKDKSFTKDCRGLELKICSSVKDVDFLINVPVMKGHCQTKITCALKNMK
;
A
#
# COMPACT_ATOMS: atom_id res chain seq x y z
N MET A 1 -4.67 20.32 2.46
CA MET A 1 -3.21 20.14 2.18
C MET A 1 -2.79 21.14 1.14
N GLU A 2 -1.76 21.94 1.40
CA GLU A 2 -1.22 22.85 0.40
C GLU A 2 -0.45 22.08 -0.68
N LYS A 3 -0.43 22.63 -1.90
CA LYS A 3 0.32 22.03 -3.00
C LYS A 3 1.82 22.04 -2.68
N ASN A 4 2.51 20.92 -2.85
CA ASN A 4 3.94 20.71 -2.57
C ASN A 4 4.31 20.60 -1.08
N GLN A 5 3.36 20.37 -0.19
CA GLN A 5 3.63 20.09 1.22
C GLN A 5 4.09 18.63 1.39
N ILE A 6 5.13 18.41 2.20
CA ILE A 6 5.66 17.10 2.58
C ILE A 6 5.61 17.00 4.10
N PHE A 7 5.08 15.90 4.61
CA PHE A 7 5.07 15.56 6.03
C PHE A 7 6.11 14.48 6.31
N ILE A 8 6.92 14.66 7.35
CA ILE A 8 7.96 13.71 7.74
C ILE A 8 7.84 13.43 9.22
N LYS A 9 7.80 12.15 9.57
CA LYS A 9 7.90 11.66 10.95
C LYS A 9 9.03 10.65 11.05
N SER A 10 9.68 10.60 12.20
CA SER A 10 10.72 9.61 12.52
C SER A 10 10.43 8.98 13.88
N GLY A 11 10.78 7.72 14.03
CA GLY A 11 10.58 6.96 15.27
C GLY A 11 10.57 5.46 15.00
N THR A 12 10.42 4.68 16.07
CA THR A 12 10.41 3.21 16.02
C THR A 12 9.02 2.62 16.29
N GLU A 13 8.08 3.39 16.81
CA GLU A 13 6.69 2.98 17.01
C GLU A 13 5.87 3.20 15.71
N TYR A 14 6.12 2.37 14.72
CA TYR A 14 5.63 2.57 13.35
C TYR A 14 4.12 2.79 13.26
N LYS A 15 3.31 2.04 14.00
CA LYS A 15 1.87 2.21 14.01
C LYS A 15 1.46 3.60 14.49
N LYS A 16 2.03 4.06 15.60
CA LYS A 16 1.75 5.36 16.20
C LYS A 16 2.14 6.52 15.29
N ILE A 17 3.41 6.53 14.83
CA ILE A 17 3.91 7.61 13.96
C ILE A 17 3.17 7.67 12.63
N THR A 18 2.70 6.53 12.10
CA THR A 18 1.87 6.49 10.92
C THR A 18 0.53 7.19 11.16
N LYS A 19 -0.17 6.87 12.24
CA LYS A 19 -1.43 7.52 12.59
C LYS A 19 -1.26 9.03 12.76
N GLU A 20 -0.21 9.47 13.46
CA GLU A 20 0.10 10.88 13.63
C GLU A 20 0.37 11.59 12.30
N LEU A 21 1.16 10.97 11.41
CA LEU A 21 1.46 11.49 10.08
C LEU A 21 0.19 11.68 9.24
N LEU A 22 -0.70 10.69 9.26
CA LEU A 22 -1.95 10.72 8.51
C LEU A 22 -2.92 11.78 9.07
N ALA A 23 -2.96 11.95 10.39
CA ALA A 23 -3.75 13.00 11.03
C ALA A 23 -3.24 14.41 10.69
N GLU A 24 -1.93 14.63 10.77
CA GLU A 24 -1.32 15.92 10.40
C GLU A 24 -1.52 16.27 8.93
N SER A 25 -1.50 15.26 8.06
CA SER A 25 -1.77 15.45 6.63
C SER A 25 -3.24 15.63 6.29
N ASN A 26 -4.15 15.52 7.27
CA ASN A 26 -5.60 15.52 7.06
C ASN A 26 -6.07 14.54 5.97
N LEU A 27 -5.48 13.32 5.96
CA LEU A 27 -5.76 12.34 4.93
C LEU A 27 -7.26 12.01 4.81
N ALA A 28 -7.97 11.91 5.91
CA ALA A 28 -9.40 11.59 5.92
C ALA A 28 -10.23 12.64 5.14
N GLU A 29 -9.89 13.92 5.26
CA GLU A 29 -10.55 14.99 4.50
C GLU A 29 -10.12 14.98 3.02
N LEU A 30 -8.89 14.58 2.74
CA LEU A 30 -8.42 14.42 1.37
C LEU A 30 -9.16 13.29 0.63
N ILE A 31 -9.43 12.17 1.31
CA ILE A 31 -10.23 11.06 0.78
C ILE A 31 -11.67 11.53 0.59
N GLY A 32 -12.21 12.26 1.56
CA GLY A 32 -13.55 12.85 1.54
C GLY A 32 -14.64 11.84 1.91
N ASP A 33 -15.40 11.35 0.94
CA ASP A 33 -16.53 10.43 1.16
C ASP A 33 -16.07 9.15 1.87
N ARG A 34 -16.74 8.82 2.98
CA ARG A 34 -16.45 7.66 3.85
C ARG A 34 -16.94 6.33 3.25
N ASP A 35 -17.77 6.38 2.22
CA ASP A 35 -18.23 5.19 1.48
C ASP A 35 -17.28 4.74 0.37
N LYS A 36 -16.23 5.50 0.09
CA LYS A 36 -15.19 5.13 -0.87
C LYS A 36 -14.47 3.84 -0.48
N MET A 37 -14.15 3.03 -1.50
CA MET A 37 -13.22 1.92 -1.36
C MET A 37 -11.78 2.45 -1.31
N VAL A 38 -11.12 2.29 -0.16
CA VAL A 38 -9.72 2.69 0.02
C VAL A 38 -8.80 1.49 -0.19
N GLY A 39 -8.01 1.53 -1.24
CA GLY A 39 -6.96 0.55 -1.50
C GLY A 39 -5.66 0.93 -0.79
N ILE A 40 -5.01 -0.03 -0.16
CA ILE A 40 -3.70 0.16 0.48
C ILE A 40 -2.71 -0.73 -0.25
N LYS A 41 -1.68 -0.12 -0.85
CA LYS A 41 -0.65 -0.87 -1.58
C LYS A 41 0.69 -0.81 -0.85
N PRO A 42 1.03 -1.83 -0.05
CA PRO A 42 2.37 -1.97 0.53
C PRO A 42 3.44 -2.24 -0.54
N ASN A 43 4.68 -2.39 -0.12
CA ASN A 43 5.76 -2.95 -0.93
C ASN A 43 6.14 -4.32 -0.38
N MET A 44 5.72 -5.39 -1.05
CA MET A 44 5.96 -6.78 -0.66
C MET A 44 6.79 -7.50 -1.74
N VAL A 45 8.05 -7.09 -1.92
CA VAL A 45 8.86 -7.53 -3.06
C VAL A 45 9.30 -8.98 -2.98
N SER A 46 9.60 -9.50 -1.80
CA SER A 46 10.12 -10.86 -1.57
C SER A 46 9.73 -11.39 -0.19
N ALA A 47 9.79 -12.72 -0.02
CA ALA A 47 9.55 -13.40 1.25
C ALA A 47 10.71 -13.16 2.22
N SER A 48 10.78 -11.96 2.79
CA SER A 48 11.81 -11.55 3.74
C SER A 48 11.23 -10.71 4.86
N ASP A 49 11.81 -10.85 6.05
CA ASP A 49 11.41 -10.07 7.22
C ASP A 49 11.52 -8.56 6.93
N PRO A 50 10.51 -7.74 7.27
CA PRO A 50 10.53 -6.30 7.02
C PRO A 50 11.71 -5.56 7.64
N SER A 51 12.30 -6.06 8.73
CA SER A 51 13.50 -5.49 9.36
C SER A 51 14.72 -5.45 8.44
N ASN A 52 14.73 -6.25 7.37
CA ASN A 52 15.74 -6.20 6.31
C ASN A 52 15.60 -4.97 5.39
N GLY A 53 14.57 -4.15 5.57
CA GLY A 53 14.32 -2.94 4.78
C GLY A 53 13.88 -3.19 3.34
N ALA A 54 13.44 -4.42 3.01
CA ALA A 54 12.99 -4.76 1.66
C ALA A 54 11.48 -4.62 1.47
N THR A 55 10.71 -4.83 2.53
CA THR A 55 9.23 -4.83 2.52
C THR A 55 8.66 -3.81 3.50
N THR A 56 7.41 -3.44 3.31
CA THR A 56 6.69 -2.54 4.22
C THR A 56 6.38 -3.27 5.53
N HIS A 57 6.71 -2.66 6.67
CA HIS A 57 6.34 -3.16 7.99
C HIS A 57 4.82 -3.21 8.16
N THR A 58 4.32 -4.32 8.70
CA THR A 58 2.87 -4.51 8.91
C THR A 58 2.28 -3.52 9.91
N GLU A 59 3.07 -3.03 10.87
CA GLU A 59 2.64 -2.00 11.82
C GLU A 59 2.30 -0.66 11.13
N ILE A 60 2.92 -0.36 9.98
CA ILE A 60 2.56 0.81 9.18
C ILE A 60 1.16 0.61 8.60
N ILE A 61 0.88 -0.59 8.06
CA ILE A 61 -0.43 -0.93 7.51
C ILE A 61 -1.49 -0.92 8.61
N ALA A 62 -1.18 -1.49 9.78
CA ALA A 62 -2.04 -1.43 10.96
C ALA A 62 -2.38 0.03 11.34
N GLY A 63 -1.38 0.91 11.34
CA GLY A 63 -1.58 2.34 11.61
C GLY A 63 -2.50 3.02 10.60
N ILE A 64 -2.39 2.69 9.32
CA ILE A 64 -3.28 3.19 8.26
C ILE A 64 -4.70 2.68 8.48
N LEU A 65 -4.88 1.38 8.71
CA LEU A 65 -6.19 0.76 8.91
C LEU A 65 -6.90 1.31 10.14
N GLU A 66 -6.19 1.46 11.28
CA GLU A 66 -6.75 2.09 12.48
C GLU A 66 -7.19 3.53 12.22
N TYR A 67 -6.31 4.32 11.61
CA TYR A 67 -6.63 5.69 11.27
C TYR A 67 -7.88 5.80 10.40
N LEU A 68 -7.99 4.98 9.37
CA LEU A 68 -9.15 4.97 8.48
C LEU A 68 -10.43 4.57 9.24
N LYS A 69 -10.38 3.50 10.06
CA LYS A 69 -11.54 3.07 10.88
C LYS A 69 -11.98 4.15 11.88
N GLU A 70 -11.04 4.78 12.57
CA GLU A 70 -11.32 5.88 13.51
C GLU A 70 -11.97 7.09 12.82
N ASN A 71 -11.65 7.31 11.54
CA ASN A 71 -12.24 8.37 10.72
C ASN A 71 -13.48 7.94 9.92
N GLY A 72 -14.05 6.77 10.22
CA GLY A 72 -15.35 6.31 9.70
C GLY A 72 -15.32 5.56 8.38
N PHE A 73 -14.15 5.29 7.80
CA PHE A 73 -14.04 4.44 6.61
C PHE A 73 -14.31 2.97 6.96
N ARG A 74 -15.07 2.27 6.12
CA ARG A 74 -15.46 0.87 6.32
C ARG A 74 -15.06 -0.03 5.16
N LYS A 75 -14.83 0.55 3.98
CA LYS A 75 -14.48 -0.18 2.77
C LYS A 75 -12.99 -0.02 2.51
N MET A 76 -12.23 -1.05 2.84
CA MET A 76 -10.77 -1.06 2.70
C MET A 76 -10.32 -2.39 2.12
N MET A 77 -9.27 -2.37 1.30
CA MET A 77 -8.60 -3.57 0.83
C MET A 77 -7.08 -3.34 0.77
N ILE A 78 -6.33 -4.41 0.98
CA ILE A 78 -4.89 -4.42 0.73
C ILE A 78 -4.66 -5.09 -0.62
N LEU A 79 -3.86 -4.49 -1.50
CA LEU A 79 -3.57 -5.06 -2.81
C LEU A 79 -2.07 -5.00 -3.11
N GLU A 80 -1.49 -6.11 -3.50
CA GLU A 80 -0.07 -6.19 -3.86
C GLU A 80 0.21 -7.44 -4.72
N GLY A 81 1.26 -7.36 -5.53
CA GLY A 81 1.86 -8.48 -6.24
C GLY A 81 3.36 -8.45 -6.05
N SER A 82 3.93 -9.54 -5.52
CA SER A 82 5.36 -9.65 -5.30
C SER A 82 6.15 -9.61 -6.61
N TRP A 83 7.46 -9.51 -6.50
CA TRP A 83 8.34 -9.63 -7.66
C TRP A 83 8.12 -10.98 -8.38
N VAL A 84 8.28 -10.99 -9.70
CA VAL A 84 8.04 -12.18 -10.56
C VAL A 84 8.86 -13.43 -10.20
N GLY A 85 9.88 -13.31 -9.35
CA GLY A 85 10.67 -14.43 -8.83
C GLY A 85 10.11 -15.07 -7.56
N ASP A 86 9.11 -14.42 -6.92
CA ASP A 86 8.48 -14.90 -5.68
C ASP A 86 6.96 -15.02 -5.86
N ARG A 87 6.34 -15.91 -5.11
CA ARG A 87 4.88 -16.01 -5.05
C ARG A 87 4.37 -15.04 -3.99
N THR A 88 3.36 -14.25 -4.33
CA THR A 88 2.74 -13.31 -3.39
C THR A 88 2.23 -14.01 -2.13
N SER A 89 1.72 -15.26 -2.24
CA SER A 89 1.28 -16.05 -1.09
C SER A 89 2.39 -16.29 -0.06
N ASP A 90 3.60 -16.56 -0.50
CA ASP A 90 4.73 -16.84 0.38
C ASP A 90 5.20 -15.55 1.09
N VAL A 91 5.21 -14.44 0.34
CA VAL A 91 5.52 -13.12 0.89
C VAL A 91 4.46 -12.67 1.89
N PHE A 92 3.18 -12.89 1.59
CA PHE A 92 2.05 -12.62 2.46
C PHE A 92 2.18 -13.33 3.81
N GLU A 93 2.52 -14.60 3.81
CA GLU A 93 2.72 -15.42 5.00
C GLU A 93 3.95 -14.94 5.81
N VAL A 94 5.12 -14.86 5.16
CA VAL A 94 6.40 -14.50 5.82
C VAL A 94 6.35 -13.08 6.41
N CYS A 95 5.69 -12.14 5.75
CA CYS A 95 5.57 -10.76 6.24
C CYS A 95 4.43 -10.58 7.27
N GLY A 96 3.67 -11.63 7.60
CA GLY A 96 2.64 -11.59 8.65
C GLY A 96 1.35 -10.85 8.26
N TYR A 97 1.03 -10.77 6.96
CA TYR A 97 -0.18 -10.07 6.49
C TYR A 97 -1.48 -10.81 6.83
N GLN A 98 -1.43 -12.14 7.06
CA GLN A 98 -2.61 -12.88 7.51
C GLN A 98 -3.16 -12.30 8.81
N GLN A 99 -2.29 -12.06 9.80
CA GLN A 99 -2.69 -11.48 11.08
C GLN A 99 -3.30 -10.08 10.92
N ILE A 100 -2.75 -9.26 10.03
CA ILE A 100 -3.30 -7.93 9.74
C ILE A 100 -4.71 -8.05 9.14
N CYS A 101 -4.91 -8.96 8.19
CA CYS A 101 -6.22 -9.18 7.58
C CYS A 101 -7.25 -9.63 8.61
N ASP A 102 -6.88 -10.55 9.50
CA ASP A 102 -7.75 -11.08 10.54
C ASP A 102 -8.08 -10.02 11.62
N ASP A 103 -7.06 -9.29 12.12
CA ASP A 103 -7.23 -8.28 13.17
C ASP A 103 -8.09 -7.09 12.72
N TYR A 104 -7.97 -6.73 11.46
CA TYR A 104 -8.66 -5.54 10.92
C TYR A 104 -9.85 -5.87 10.01
N ASP A 105 -10.22 -7.14 9.84
CA ASP A 105 -11.30 -7.58 8.95
C ASP A 105 -11.17 -6.87 7.59
N VAL A 106 -10.01 -7.06 6.94
CA VAL A 106 -9.68 -6.45 5.65
C VAL A 106 -9.21 -7.52 4.67
N GLU A 107 -9.68 -7.43 3.43
CA GLU A 107 -9.34 -8.38 2.38
C GLU A 107 -7.97 -8.05 1.76
N PHE A 108 -7.19 -9.12 1.48
CA PHE A 108 -5.96 -9.01 0.71
C PHE A 108 -6.19 -9.51 -0.72
N HIS A 109 -5.85 -8.69 -1.69
CA HIS A 109 -5.97 -9.00 -3.11
C HIS A 109 -4.58 -9.23 -3.74
N ASP A 110 -4.33 -10.46 -4.19
CA ASP A 110 -3.09 -10.85 -4.86
C ASP A 110 -3.12 -10.41 -6.33
N THR A 111 -2.44 -9.30 -6.65
CA THR A 111 -2.43 -8.75 -8.01
C THR A 111 -1.61 -9.59 -9.01
N GLN A 112 -0.80 -10.57 -8.57
CA GLN A 112 -0.18 -11.54 -9.49
C GLN A 112 -1.21 -12.46 -10.13
N LYS A 113 -2.34 -12.72 -9.44
CA LYS A 113 -3.44 -13.57 -9.93
C LYS A 113 -4.55 -12.79 -10.60
N ASP A 114 -4.44 -11.46 -10.61
CA ASP A 114 -5.47 -10.60 -11.16
C ASP A 114 -5.52 -10.67 -12.69
N LYS A 115 -6.71 -10.43 -13.22
CA LYS A 115 -6.87 -10.11 -14.64
C LYS A 115 -6.28 -8.73 -14.92
N SER A 116 -5.98 -8.45 -16.15
CA SER A 116 -5.53 -7.12 -16.57
C SER A 116 -6.41 -6.57 -17.68
N PHE A 117 -6.46 -5.26 -17.76
CA PHE A 117 -7.00 -4.53 -18.91
C PHE A 117 -5.93 -3.63 -19.50
N THR A 118 -6.07 -3.35 -20.78
CA THR A 118 -5.15 -2.48 -21.50
C THR A 118 -5.68 -1.06 -21.53
N LYS A 119 -4.79 -0.08 -21.31
CA LYS A 119 -5.09 1.34 -21.47
C LYS A 119 -3.98 2.00 -22.28
N ASP A 120 -4.36 2.74 -23.32
CA ASP A 120 -3.43 3.63 -24.02
C ASP A 120 -3.10 4.83 -23.12
N CYS A 121 -1.82 5.11 -23.00
CA CYS A 121 -1.31 6.29 -22.30
C CYS A 121 -0.32 7.00 -23.21
N ARG A 122 -0.82 7.92 -24.05
CA ARG A 122 -0.03 8.71 -25.00
C ARG A 122 0.80 7.86 -25.97
N GLY A 123 0.20 6.83 -26.52
CA GLY A 123 0.83 5.90 -27.47
C GLY A 123 1.62 4.75 -26.80
N LEU A 124 1.60 4.67 -25.46
CA LEU A 124 2.09 3.52 -24.71
C LEU A 124 0.92 2.68 -24.25
N GLU A 125 0.93 1.40 -24.63
CA GLU A 125 -0.05 0.44 -24.14
C GLU A 125 0.35 -0.08 -22.76
N LEU A 126 -0.44 0.25 -21.74
CA LEU A 126 -0.23 -0.17 -20.37
C LEU A 126 -1.21 -1.29 -20.00
N LYS A 127 -0.70 -2.38 -19.42
CA LYS A 127 -1.50 -3.41 -18.76
C LYS A 127 -1.65 -3.07 -17.29
N ILE A 128 -2.88 -2.94 -16.84
CA ILE A 128 -3.24 -2.54 -15.49
C ILE A 128 -4.06 -3.64 -14.85
N CYS A 129 -3.77 -3.98 -13.59
CA CYS A 129 -4.55 -4.96 -12.81
C CYS A 129 -6.00 -4.51 -12.69
N SER A 130 -6.94 -5.44 -12.87
CA SER A 130 -8.36 -5.13 -12.92
C SER A 130 -8.92 -4.66 -11.58
N SER A 131 -8.37 -5.17 -10.46
CA SER A 131 -8.74 -4.77 -9.09
C SER A 131 -8.59 -3.27 -8.81
N VAL A 132 -7.73 -2.58 -9.54
CA VAL A 132 -7.58 -1.13 -9.40
C VAL A 132 -8.86 -0.36 -9.77
N LYS A 133 -9.77 -0.98 -10.55
CA LYS A 133 -11.08 -0.36 -10.90
C LYS A 133 -12.04 -0.28 -9.72
N ASP A 134 -11.83 -1.15 -8.73
CA ASP A 134 -12.69 -1.24 -7.54
C ASP A 134 -12.22 -0.29 -6.43
N VAL A 135 -11.13 0.45 -6.65
CA VAL A 135 -10.50 1.36 -5.70
C VAL A 135 -10.79 2.81 -6.07
N ASP A 136 -11.44 3.54 -5.18
CA ASP A 136 -11.74 4.97 -5.34
C ASP A 136 -10.57 5.87 -4.90
N PHE A 137 -9.82 5.41 -3.91
CA PHE A 137 -8.65 6.12 -3.39
C PHE A 137 -7.53 5.13 -3.04
N LEU A 138 -6.33 5.34 -3.57
CA LEU A 138 -5.19 4.45 -3.36
C LEU A 138 -4.13 5.09 -2.47
N ILE A 139 -3.80 4.42 -1.36
CA ILE A 139 -2.69 4.76 -0.48
C ILE A 139 -1.50 3.89 -0.87
N ASN A 140 -0.51 4.49 -1.49
CA ASN A 140 0.72 3.82 -1.90
C ASN A 140 1.76 3.90 -0.77
N VAL A 141 2.22 2.75 -0.25
CA VAL A 141 3.10 2.63 0.93
C VAL A 141 4.44 1.99 0.54
N PRO A 142 5.26 2.67 -0.24
CA PRO A 142 6.53 2.15 -0.72
C PRO A 142 7.60 2.12 0.38
N VAL A 143 8.59 1.24 0.19
CA VAL A 143 9.88 1.35 0.88
C VAL A 143 10.87 2.08 -0.02
N MET A 144 11.52 3.11 0.51
CA MET A 144 12.61 3.80 -0.21
C MET A 144 13.89 3.00 -0.06
N LYS A 145 14.36 2.38 -1.15
CA LYS A 145 15.53 1.50 -1.17
C LYS A 145 16.22 1.50 -2.53
N GLY A 146 17.45 1.00 -2.58
CA GLY A 146 18.16 0.75 -3.83
C GLY A 146 17.44 -0.27 -4.73
N HIS A 147 17.59 -0.16 -6.04
CA HIS A 147 17.03 -1.10 -7.00
C HIS A 147 18.01 -1.33 -8.16
N CYS A 148 18.24 -2.62 -8.51
CA CYS A 148 19.23 -3.00 -9.52
C CYS A 148 18.97 -2.41 -10.92
N GLN A 149 17.70 -2.30 -11.34
CA GLN A 149 17.35 -1.78 -12.67
C GLN A 149 16.99 -0.30 -12.66
N THR A 150 16.14 0.14 -11.72
CA THR A 150 15.62 1.51 -11.68
C THR A 150 16.41 2.43 -10.74
N LYS A 151 17.51 1.94 -10.15
CA LYS A 151 18.38 2.58 -9.15
C LYS A 151 17.69 2.83 -7.81
N ILE A 152 16.44 3.25 -7.80
CA ILE A 152 15.66 3.49 -6.59
C ILE A 152 14.26 2.84 -6.68
N THR A 153 13.83 2.25 -5.58
CA THR A 153 12.42 1.96 -5.29
C THR A 153 11.87 3.10 -4.44
N CYS A 154 10.73 3.60 -4.82
CA CYS A 154 9.93 4.56 -4.07
C CYS A 154 8.50 4.55 -4.68
N ALA A 155 7.73 5.61 -4.49
CA ALA A 155 6.31 5.69 -4.87
C ALA A 155 6.04 5.25 -6.32
N LEU A 156 6.73 5.78 -7.32
CA LEU A 156 6.51 5.43 -8.73
C LEU A 156 6.85 3.97 -9.04
N LYS A 157 7.98 3.47 -8.51
CA LYS A 157 8.38 2.07 -8.76
C LYS A 157 7.43 1.08 -8.08
N ASN A 158 6.85 1.45 -6.93
CA ASN A 158 5.90 0.60 -6.22
C ASN A 158 4.56 0.46 -6.95
N MET A 159 4.26 1.34 -7.89
CA MET A 159 3.04 1.31 -8.71
C MET A 159 3.19 0.54 -10.03
N LYS A 160 4.37 -0.04 -10.28
CA LYS A 160 4.66 -0.79 -11.51
C LYS A 160 4.28 -2.26 -11.35
#